data_aa2e11f95d606bee554151663a3f5832
#
_entry.id   aa2e11f95d606bee554151663a3f5832
#
_cell.length_a   1.000
_cell.length_b   1.000
_cell.length_c   1.000
_cell.angle_alpha   90.00
_cell.angle_beta   90.00
_cell.angle_gamma   90.00
#
_symmetry.space_group_name_H-M   'P 1'
#
loop_
_entity.id
_entity.type
_entity.pdbx_description
1 polymer ?
#
loop_
_entity_poly.entity_id
_entity_poly.type
_entity_poly.pdbx_seq_one_letter_code
_entity_poly.pdbx_strand_id
1 'polypeptide(L)'
;MYAAYRNLGRGFLYKNQIDSAYYYYDKALYILNLKKYSAVGSILLELGVIHRSEKDYVGAEQYFLSFIEKEKDPEKLFSGYLALGNLYLYMDRLKDAERYLLLCLGSSNLVIKRDACECLYDLEKELNNFKGAIGYKDIADSLRIITQDIDIQNSIATLQSRYNSEKWQRESLQSSIEKKNILLIS
;
A
#
# COMPACT_ATOMS: atom_id res chain seq x y z
N MET A 1 -14.05 -8.92 12.12
CA MET A 1 -13.10 -9.54 13.06
C MET A 1 -11.69 -9.71 12.46
N TYR A 2 -11.50 -10.36 11.29
CA TYR A 2 -10.18 -10.51 10.66
C TYR A 2 -9.47 -9.17 10.41
N ALA A 3 -10.20 -8.14 9.95
CA ALA A 3 -9.63 -6.82 9.70
C ALA A 3 -9.05 -6.15 10.96
N ALA A 4 -9.66 -6.39 12.13
CA ALA A 4 -9.13 -5.90 13.39
C ALA A 4 -7.78 -6.57 13.73
N TYR A 5 -7.68 -7.89 13.56
CA TYR A 5 -6.42 -8.60 13.77
C TYR A 5 -5.34 -8.20 12.76
N ARG A 6 -5.69 -8.03 11.48
CA ARG A 6 -4.75 -7.51 10.48
C ARG A 6 -4.22 -6.13 10.86
N ASN A 7 -5.10 -5.22 11.30
CA ASN A 7 -4.69 -3.87 11.70
C ASN A 7 -3.82 -3.89 12.96
N LEU A 8 -4.07 -4.80 13.91
CA LEU A 8 -3.19 -5.03 15.05
C LEU A 8 -1.82 -5.52 14.60
N GLY A 9 -1.77 -6.52 13.71
CA GLY A 9 -0.52 -7.02 13.12
C GLY A 9 0.31 -5.89 12.49
N ARG A 10 -0.31 -5.04 11.67
CA ARG A 10 0.34 -3.85 11.09
C ARG A 10 0.83 -2.87 12.17
N GLY A 11 0.03 -2.64 13.21
CA GLY A 11 0.44 -1.77 14.33
C GLY A 11 1.67 -2.28 15.05
N PHE A 12 1.77 -3.61 15.27
CA PHE A 12 2.95 -4.23 15.87
C PHE A 12 4.16 -4.21 14.93
N LEU A 13 3.94 -4.38 13.62
CA LEU A 13 4.98 -4.25 12.61
C LEU A 13 5.60 -2.84 12.61
N TYR A 14 4.78 -1.78 12.68
CA TYR A 14 5.28 -0.40 12.80
C TYR A 14 6.11 -0.16 14.07
N LYS A 15 5.84 -0.93 15.13
CA LYS A 15 6.61 -0.89 16.38
C LYS A 15 7.83 -1.82 16.37
N ASN A 16 8.13 -2.44 15.25
CA ASN A 16 9.18 -3.45 15.09
C ASN A 16 9.02 -4.66 16.04
N GLN A 17 7.78 -5.00 16.41
CA GLN A 17 7.45 -6.14 17.26
C GLN A 17 6.97 -7.31 16.39
N ILE A 18 7.93 -7.98 15.74
CA ILE A 18 7.70 -8.95 14.67
C ILE A 18 6.88 -10.15 15.16
N ASP A 19 7.23 -10.77 16.30
CA ASP A 19 6.52 -11.93 16.84
C ASP A 19 5.03 -11.62 17.11
N SER A 20 4.75 -10.43 17.66
CA SER A 20 3.38 -9.97 17.87
C SER A 20 2.65 -9.74 16.55
N ALA A 21 3.33 -9.22 15.54
CA ALA A 21 2.76 -9.05 14.21
C ALA A 21 2.36 -10.40 13.60
N TYR A 22 3.24 -11.41 13.64
CA TYR A 22 2.94 -12.76 13.18
C TYR A 22 1.72 -13.35 13.90
N TYR A 23 1.67 -13.30 15.22
CA TYR A 23 0.56 -13.82 15.99
C TYR A 23 -0.80 -13.26 15.56
N TYR A 24 -0.87 -11.95 15.29
CA TYR A 24 -2.12 -11.33 14.85
C TYR A 24 -2.44 -11.60 13.37
N TYR A 25 -1.44 -11.72 12.51
CA TYR A 25 -1.66 -12.13 11.11
C TYR A 25 -2.14 -13.57 11.01
N ASP A 26 -1.60 -14.49 11.80
CA ASP A 26 -2.06 -15.88 11.86
C ASP A 26 -3.52 -15.97 12.33
N LYS A 27 -3.89 -15.20 13.35
CA LYS A 27 -5.30 -15.11 13.77
C LYS A 27 -6.22 -14.58 12.67
N ALA A 28 -5.77 -13.58 11.92
CA ALA A 28 -6.53 -13.06 10.81
C ALA A 28 -6.69 -14.10 9.68
N LEU A 29 -5.61 -14.81 9.32
CA LEU A 29 -5.62 -15.88 8.33
C LEU A 29 -6.52 -17.04 8.74
N TYR A 30 -6.46 -17.46 10.01
CA TYR A 30 -7.33 -18.51 10.55
C TYR A 30 -8.82 -18.17 10.34
N ILE A 31 -9.22 -16.93 10.65
CA ILE A 31 -10.61 -16.48 10.47
C ILE A 31 -11.01 -16.43 8.99
N LEU A 32 -10.10 -15.97 8.11
CA LEU A 32 -10.34 -15.92 6.68
C LEU A 32 -10.51 -17.29 6.07
N ASN A 33 -9.68 -18.25 6.47
CA ASN A 33 -9.76 -19.64 6.02
C ASN A 33 -11.08 -20.31 6.48
N LEU A 34 -11.49 -20.11 7.73
CA LEU A 34 -12.76 -20.62 8.24
C LEU A 34 -13.98 -20.12 7.47
N LYS A 35 -13.93 -18.88 6.98
CA LYS A 35 -15.05 -18.21 6.31
C LYS A 35 -14.92 -18.16 4.79
N LYS A 36 -13.88 -18.75 4.20
CA LYS A 36 -13.58 -18.73 2.75
C LYS A 36 -13.60 -17.33 2.13
N TYR A 37 -13.14 -16.32 2.87
CA TYR A 37 -13.06 -14.95 2.35
C TYR A 37 -11.89 -14.78 1.38
N SER A 38 -12.11 -13.97 0.32
CA SER A 38 -11.07 -13.63 -0.68
C SER A 38 -10.01 -12.63 -0.19
N ALA A 39 -10.13 -12.12 1.04
CA ALA A 39 -9.25 -11.06 1.57
C ALA A 39 -7.88 -11.58 2.11
N VAL A 40 -7.51 -12.81 1.79
CA VAL A 40 -6.23 -13.41 2.23
C VAL A 40 -5.03 -12.69 1.62
N GLY A 41 -5.17 -12.19 0.39
CA GLY A 41 -4.06 -11.61 -0.38
C GLY A 41 -3.29 -10.50 0.35
N SER A 42 -4.00 -9.54 0.95
CA SER A 42 -3.32 -8.44 1.66
C SER A 42 -2.45 -8.90 2.84
N ILE A 43 -2.85 -9.99 3.52
CA ILE A 43 -2.05 -10.54 4.63
C ILE A 43 -0.82 -11.28 4.07
N LEU A 44 -0.97 -12.00 2.96
CA LEU A 44 0.15 -12.67 2.32
C LEU A 44 1.23 -11.66 1.86
N LEU A 45 0.83 -10.52 1.28
CA LEU A 45 1.78 -9.46 0.96
C LEU A 45 2.49 -8.91 2.21
N GLU A 46 1.76 -8.65 3.28
CA GLU A 46 2.32 -8.13 4.53
C GLU A 46 3.30 -9.13 5.16
N LEU A 47 2.97 -10.43 5.17
CA LEU A 47 3.87 -11.49 5.64
C LEU A 47 5.14 -11.61 4.76
N GLY A 48 4.98 -11.56 3.44
CA GLY A 48 6.13 -11.56 2.53
C GLY A 48 7.08 -10.38 2.77
N VAL A 49 6.55 -9.20 3.07
CA VAL A 49 7.36 -8.02 3.44
C VAL A 49 8.12 -8.25 4.75
N ILE A 50 7.48 -8.87 5.75
CA ILE A 50 8.14 -9.22 7.02
C ILE A 50 9.30 -10.18 6.78
N HIS A 51 9.06 -11.30 6.08
CA HIS A 51 10.11 -12.27 5.77
C HIS A 51 11.28 -11.64 5.02
N ARG A 52 10.98 -10.75 4.05
CA ARG A 52 12.03 -10.00 3.35
C ARG A 52 12.85 -9.11 4.31
N SER A 53 12.20 -8.43 5.26
CA SER A 53 12.89 -7.56 6.23
C SER A 53 13.79 -8.35 7.18
N GLU A 54 13.43 -9.61 7.47
CA GLU A 54 14.22 -10.57 8.25
C GLU A 54 15.28 -11.30 7.40
N LYS A 55 15.40 -10.94 6.10
CA LYS A 55 16.31 -11.58 5.11
C LYS A 55 15.96 -13.05 4.82
N ASP A 56 14.78 -13.50 5.20
CA ASP A 56 14.24 -14.78 4.75
C ASP A 56 13.60 -14.60 3.37
N TYR A 57 14.46 -14.52 2.36
CA TYR A 57 14.04 -14.27 0.98
C TYR A 57 13.23 -15.43 0.39
N VAL A 58 13.50 -16.67 0.84
CA VAL A 58 12.77 -17.86 0.40
C VAL A 58 11.32 -17.82 0.92
N GLY A 59 11.14 -17.52 2.20
CA GLY A 59 9.80 -17.34 2.79
C GLY A 59 9.06 -16.16 2.14
N ALA A 60 9.73 -15.05 1.91
CA ALA A 60 9.15 -13.89 1.23
C ALA A 60 8.64 -14.25 -0.18
N GLU A 61 9.44 -14.96 -0.98
CA GLU A 61 9.07 -15.42 -2.33
C GLU A 61 7.82 -16.30 -2.29
N GLN A 62 7.75 -17.26 -1.36
CA GLN A 62 6.58 -18.14 -1.21
C GLN A 62 5.30 -17.36 -0.90
N TYR A 63 5.36 -16.37 -0.02
CA TYR A 63 4.22 -15.53 0.32
C TYR A 63 3.77 -14.65 -0.87
N PHE A 64 4.71 -14.04 -1.60
CA PHE A 64 4.37 -13.22 -2.76
C PHE A 64 3.81 -14.04 -3.91
N LEU A 65 4.33 -15.23 -4.18
CA LEU A 65 3.78 -16.16 -5.17
C LEU A 65 2.37 -16.65 -4.75
N SER A 66 2.19 -16.99 -3.48
CA SER A 66 0.86 -17.36 -2.95
C SER A 66 -0.16 -16.22 -3.05
N PHE A 67 0.29 -14.96 -2.93
CA PHE A 67 -0.56 -13.81 -3.19
C PHE A 67 -1.00 -13.77 -4.64
N ILE A 68 -0.07 -13.87 -5.59
CA ILE A 68 -0.37 -13.81 -7.03
C ILE A 68 -1.33 -14.95 -7.44
N GLU A 69 -1.15 -16.14 -6.90
CA GLU A 69 -2.02 -17.28 -7.18
C GLU A 69 -3.47 -17.07 -6.69
N LYS A 70 -3.63 -16.40 -5.54
CA LYS A 70 -4.95 -16.24 -4.88
C LYS A 70 -5.65 -14.94 -5.22
N GLU A 71 -4.94 -13.92 -5.68
CA GLU A 71 -5.54 -12.64 -6.04
C GLU A 71 -6.26 -12.74 -7.39
N LYS A 72 -7.48 -12.23 -7.43
CA LYS A 72 -8.34 -12.25 -8.62
C LYS A 72 -8.50 -10.88 -9.27
N ASP A 73 -8.17 -9.83 -8.53
CA ASP A 73 -8.22 -8.47 -9.02
C ASP A 73 -6.94 -8.17 -9.82
N PRO A 74 -7.02 -7.97 -11.14
CA PRO A 74 -5.85 -7.74 -11.98
C PRO A 74 -5.02 -6.52 -11.52
N GLU A 75 -5.67 -5.48 -11.01
CA GLU A 75 -4.97 -4.28 -10.57
C GLU A 75 -4.16 -4.52 -9.28
N LYS A 76 -4.68 -5.37 -8.38
CA LYS A 76 -3.94 -5.75 -7.18
C LYS A 76 -2.76 -6.68 -7.44
N LEU A 77 -2.80 -7.47 -8.53
CA LEU A 77 -1.68 -8.33 -8.92
C LEU A 77 -0.38 -7.54 -9.10
N PHE A 78 -0.46 -6.30 -9.57
CA PHE A 78 0.72 -5.44 -9.73
C PHE A 78 1.46 -5.18 -8.42
N SER A 79 0.78 -5.18 -7.28
CA SER A 79 1.44 -5.09 -5.97
C SER A 79 2.30 -6.33 -5.67
N GLY A 80 1.83 -7.52 -6.07
CA GLY A 80 2.59 -8.76 -5.96
C GLY A 80 3.77 -8.80 -6.91
N TYR A 81 3.57 -8.34 -8.15
CA TYR A 81 4.65 -8.26 -9.14
C TYR A 81 5.74 -7.29 -8.70
N LEU A 82 5.37 -6.12 -8.18
CA LEU A 82 6.32 -5.16 -7.63
C LEU A 82 7.10 -5.74 -6.44
N ALA A 83 6.40 -6.46 -5.54
CA ALA A 83 7.02 -7.10 -4.39
C ALA A 83 8.03 -8.18 -4.79
N LEU A 84 7.69 -9.03 -5.80
CA LEU A 84 8.62 -10.03 -6.35
C LEU A 84 9.78 -9.39 -7.11
N GLY A 85 9.52 -8.42 -7.96
CA GLY A 85 10.56 -7.71 -8.70
C GLY A 85 11.60 -7.11 -7.75
N ASN A 86 11.14 -6.44 -6.71
CA ASN A 86 11.99 -5.87 -5.67
C ASN A 86 12.75 -6.96 -4.89
N LEU A 87 12.09 -8.08 -4.52
CA LEU A 87 12.73 -9.20 -3.85
C LEU A 87 13.86 -9.79 -4.69
N TYR A 88 13.63 -9.98 -6.00
CA TYR A 88 14.62 -10.56 -6.89
C TYR A 88 15.84 -9.66 -7.12
N LEU A 89 15.70 -8.34 -7.02
CA LEU A 89 16.85 -7.42 -6.95
C LEU A 89 17.70 -7.70 -5.72
N TYR A 90 17.08 -7.88 -4.53
CA TYR A 90 17.83 -8.26 -3.32
C TYR A 90 18.54 -9.63 -3.42
N MET A 91 18.02 -10.53 -4.24
CA MET A 91 18.57 -11.86 -4.47
C MET A 91 19.56 -11.91 -5.64
N ASP A 92 19.87 -10.80 -6.28
CA ASP A 92 20.71 -10.70 -7.50
C ASP A 92 20.16 -11.54 -8.68
N ARG A 93 18.84 -11.77 -8.69
CA ARG A 93 18.15 -12.49 -9.77
C ARG A 93 17.61 -11.49 -10.79
N LEU A 94 18.52 -10.78 -11.47
CA LEU A 94 18.20 -9.61 -12.29
C LEU A 94 17.19 -9.89 -13.40
N LYS A 95 17.24 -11.05 -14.07
CA LYS A 95 16.28 -11.42 -15.14
C LYS A 95 14.85 -11.63 -14.60
N ASP A 96 14.73 -12.23 -13.43
CA ASP A 96 13.43 -12.41 -12.78
C ASP A 96 12.88 -11.07 -12.30
N ALA A 97 13.74 -10.22 -11.73
CA ALA A 97 13.40 -8.87 -11.32
C ALA A 97 12.84 -8.06 -12.50
N GLU A 98 13.59 -8.00 -13.61
CA GLU A 98 13.18 -7.29 -14.83
C GLU A 98 11.80 -7.74 -15.30
N ARG A 99 11.58 -9.05 -15.42
CA ARG A 99 10.31 -9.60 -15.89
C ARG A 99 9.11 -9.11 -15.07
N TYR A 100 9.21 -9.15 -13.74
CA TYR A 100 8.10 -8.75 -12.88
C TYR A 100 7.93 -7.23 -12.81
N LEU A 101 9.03 -6.47 -12.83
CA LEU A 101 8.99 -5.00 -12.82
C LEU A 101 8.39 -4.44 -14.12
N LEU A 102 8.70 -5.02 -15.26
CA LEU A 102 8.11 -4.62 -16.55
C LEU A 102 6.59 -4.83 -16.57
N LEU A 103 6.07 -5.89 -15.93
CA LEU A 103 4.62 -6.09 -15.80
C LEU A 103 3.95 -4.92 -15.06
N CYS A 104 4.62 -4.33 -14.05
CA CYS A 104 4.08 -3.24 -13.26
C CYS A 104 3.84 -1.95 -14.07
N LEU A 105 4.50 -1.78 -15.21
CA LEU A 105 4.29 -0.63 -16.10
C LEU A 105 2.89 -0.62 -16.72
N GLY A 106 2.18 -1.76 -16.71
CA GLY A 106 0.78 -1.88 -17.14
C GLY A 106 -0.25 -1.41 -16.11
N SER A 107 0.13 -1.19 -14.85
CA SER A 107 -0.79 -0.77 -13.78
C SER A 107 -1.42 0.60 -14.05
N SER A 108 -2.69 0.80 -13.67
CA SER A 108 -3.31 2.12 -13.63
C SER A 108 -2.84 2.97 -12.43
N ASN A 109 -2.27 2.32 -11.40
CA ASN A 109 -1.76 2.97 -10.21
C ASN A 109 -0.39 3.61 -10.47
N LEU A 110 -0.36 4.95 -10.48
CA LEU A 110 0.85 5.74 -10.75
C LEU A 110 1.97 5.50 -9.73
N VAL A 111 1.62 5.18 -8.49
CA VAL A 111 2.60 4.86 -7.44
C VAL A 111 3.31 3.55 -7.76
N ILE A 112 2.56 2.51 -8.16
CA ILE A 112 3.14 1.22 -8.56
C ILE A 112 4.06 1.40 -9.79
N LYS A 113 3.62 2.17 -10.80
CA LYS A 113 4.46 2.48 -11.98
C LYS A 113 5.74 3.21 -11.59
N ARG A 114 5.64 4.23 -10.74
CA ARG A 114 6.78 4.99 -10.26
C ARG A 114 7.78 4.06 -9.55
N ASP A 115 7.30 3.28 -8.59
CA ASP A 115 8.15 2.40 -7.78
C ASP A 115 8.81 1.31 -8.66
N ALA A 116 8.09 0.80 -9.66
CA ALA A 116 8.66 -0.12 -10.65
C ALA A 116 9.76 0.54 -11.51
N CYS A 117 9.55 1.80 -11.94
CA CYS A 117 10.57 2.54 -12.68
C CYS A 117 11.81 2.83 -11.81
N GLU A 118 11.65 3.11 -10.52
CA GLU A 118 12.77 3.26 -9.59
C GLU A 118 13.58 1.96 -9.48
N CYS A 119 12.90 0.82 -9.35
CA CYS A 119 13.57 -0.48 -9.32
C CYS A 119 14.24 -0.82 -10.67
N LEU A 120 13.61 -0.51 -11.80
CA LEU A 120 14.19 -0.71 -13.13
C LEU A 120 15.41 0.22 -13.36
N TYR A 121 15.38 1.44 -12.86
CA TYR A 121 16.55 2.32 -12.86
C TYR A 121 17.74 1.68 -12.14
N ASP A 122 17.54 1.11 -10.94
CA ASP A 122 18.60 0.45 -10.20
C ASP A 122 19.10 -0.80 -10.93
N LEU A 123 18.20 -1.60 -11.48
CA LEU A 123 18.54 -2.79 -12.28
C LEU A 123 19.40 -2.43 -13.51
N GLU A 124 19.02 -1.42 -14.26
CA GLU A 124 19.76 -0.98 -15.45
C GLU A 124 21.15 -0.44 -15.11
N LYS A 125 21.30 0.17 -13.93
CA LYS A 125 22.62 0.56 -13.41
C LYS A 125 23.50 -0.67 -13.11
N GLU A 126 22.96 -1.68 -12.46
CA GLU A 126 23.68 -2.94 -12.20
C GLU A 126 24.13 -3.62 -13.52
N LEU A 127 23.32 -3.52 -14.56
CA LEU A 127 23.62 -4.00 -15.90
C LEU A 127 24.55 -3.08 -16.71
N ASN A 128 24.99 -1.95 -16.14
CA ASN A 128 25.77 -0.90 -16.80
C ASN A 128 25.07 -0.27 -18.04
N ASN A 129 23.75 -0.40 -18.15
CA ASN A 129 22.95 0.25 -19.19
C ASN A 129 22.49 1.64 -18.73
N PHE A 130 23.43 2.59 -18.69
CA PHE A 130 23.13 3.94 -18.19
C PHE A 130 22.09 4.69 -19.02
N LYS A 131 21.96 4.39 -20.32
CA LYS A 131 20.93 5.00 -21.17
C LYS A 131 19.52 4.52 -20.77
N GLY A 132 19.35 3.24 -20.53
CA GLY A 132 18.09 2.67 -20.02
C GLY A 132 17.75 3.22 -18.64
N ALA A 133 18.76 3.25 -17.74
CA ALA A 133 18.61 3.79 -16.40
C ALA A 133 18.09 5.25 -16.42
N ILE A 134 18.67 6.14 -17.21
CA ILE A 134 18.19 7.53 -17.32
C ILE A 134 16.73 7.57 -17.78
N GLY A 135 16.34 6.74 -18.76
CA GLY A 135 14.96 6.71 -19.24
C GLY A 135 13.96 6.33 -18.14
N TYR A 136 14.26 5.32 -17.34
CA TYR A 136 13.39 4.94 -16.20
C TYR A 136 13.39 6.00 -15.10
N LYS A 137 14.53 6.66 -14.86
CA LYS A 137 14.62 7.76 -13.90
C LYS A 137 13.72 8.93 -14.28
N ASP A 138 13.76 9.37 -15.54
CA ASP A 138 12.93 10.47 -16.04
C ASP A 138 11.43 10.16 -15.89
N ILE A 139 11.03 8.92 -16.17
CA ILE A 139 9.64 8.47 -15.98
C ILE A 139 9.27 8.49 -14.49
N ALA A 140 10.12 7.96 -13.62
CA ALA A 140 9.86 7.92 -12.19
C ALA A 140 9.73 9.33 -11.60
N ASP A 141 10.59 10.26 -11.98
CA ASP A 141 10.56 11.64 -11.50
C ASP A 141 9.30 12.39 -12.00
N SER A 142 8.90 12.16 -13.24
CA SER A 142 7.65 12.71 -13.79
C SER A 142 6.42 12.18 -13.01
N LEU A 143 6.37 10.86 -12.75
CA LEU A 143 5.29 10.25 -11.99
C LEU A 143 5.28 10.72 -10.53
N ARG A 144 6.45 10.97 -9.93
CA ARG A 144 6.56 11.51 -8.57
C ARG A 144 5.92 12.89 -8.46
N ILE A 145 6.19 13.79 -9.41
CA ILE A 145 5.56 15.12 -9.45
C ILE A 145 4.05 14.98 -9.52
N ILE A 146 3.53 14.16 -10.45
CA ILE A 146 2.08 13.96 -10.61
C ILE A 146 1.43 13.40 -9.34
N THR A 147 2.06 12.41 -8.70
CA THR A 147 1.51 11.81 -7.48
C THR A 147 1.52 12.78 -6.31
N GLN A 148 2.56 13.62 -6.18
CA GLN A 148 2.63 14.66 -5.16
C GLN A 148 1.54 15.72 -5.35
N ASP A 149 1.29 16.16 -6.58
CA ASP A 149 0.21 17.10 -6.87
C ASP A 149 -1.16 16.54 -6.51
N ILE A 150 -1.42 15.26 -6.83
CA ILE A 150 -2.66 14.57 -6.44
C ILE A 150 -2.80 14.51 -4.92
N ASP A 151 -1.75 14.20 -4.18
CA ASP A 151 -1.77 14.12 -2.71
C ASP A 151 -2.05 15.50 -2.08
N ILE A 152 -1.48 16.56 -2.63
CA ILE A 152 -1.75 17.94 -2.21
C ILE A 152 -3.23 18.29 -2.44
N GLN A 153 -3.77 18.02 -3.63
CA GLN A 153 -5.18 18.28 -3.95
C GLN A 153 -6.13 17.50 -3.04
N ASN A 154 -5.86 16.23 -2.79
CA ASN A 154 -6.64 15.41 -1.86
C ASN A 154 -6.59 15.94 -0.43
N SER A 155 -5.44 16.43 0.01
CA SER A 155 -5.25 17.04 1.34
C SER A 155 -6.06 18.33 1.46
N ILE A 156 -6.04 19.19 0.44
CA ILE A 156 -6.85 20.42 0.40
C ILE A 156 -8.34 20.07 0.45
N ALA A 157 -8.81 19.14 -0.37
CA ALA A 157 -10.22 18.71 -0.39
C ALA A 157 -10.67 18.15 0.98
N THR A 158 -9.81 17.39 1.64
CA THR A 158 -10.07 16.84 2.98
C THR A 158 -10.18 17.95 4.03
N LEU A 159 -9.28 18.93 4.00
CA LEU A 159 -9.32 20.09 4.91
C LEU A 159 -10.58 20.93 4.68
N GLN A 160 -10.96 21.17 3.43
CA GLN A 160 -12.19 21.90 3.08
C GLN A 160 -13.43 21.17 3.58
N SER A 161 -13.51 19.84 3.41
CA SER A 161 -14.61 19.02 3.91
C SER A 161 -14.73 19.09 5.42
N ARG A 162 -13.60 18.99 6.14
CA ARG A 162 -13.56 19.13 7.61
C ARG A 162 -14.00 20.51 8.07
N TYR A 163 -13.49 21.56 7.46
CA TYR A 163 -13.88 22.94 7.77
C TYR A 163 -15.40 23.16 7.59
N ASN A 164 -15.96 22.70 6.46
CA ASN A 164 -17.39 22.81 6.21
C ASN A 164 -18.20 22.03 7.24
N SER A 165 -17.80 20.82 7.61
CA SER A 165 -18.46 20.02 8.65
C SER A 165 -18.46 20.73 10.00
N GLU A 166 -17.33 21.30 10.44
CA GLU A 166 -17.23 22.06 11.68
C GLU A 166 -18.07 23.33 11.64
N LYS A 167 -18.10 24.04 10.51
CA LYS A 167 -18.94 25.21 10.32
C LYS A 167 -20.41 24.87 10.48
N TRP A 168 -20.91 23.82 9.81
CA TRP A 168 -22.27 23.32 9.93
C TRP A 168 -22.65 22.94 11.37
N GLN A 169 -21.73 22.30 12.09
CA GLN A 169 -21.96 21.94 13.50
C GLN A 169 -22.12 23.20 14.38
N ARG A 170 -21.28 24.22 14.19
CA ARG A 170 -21.35 25.50 14.93
C ARG A 170 -22.65 26.22 14.64
N GLU A 171 -23.04 26.35 13.37
CA GLU A 171 -24.28 27.02 12.95
C GLU A 171 -25.52 26.29 13.51
N SER A 172 -25.54 24.95 13.47
CA SER A 172 -26.62 24.14 14.05
C SER A 172 -26.73 24.32 15.56
N LEU A 173 -25.59 24.34 16.27
CA LEU A 173 -25.56 24.57 17.72
C LEU A 173 -26.08 25.97 18.07
N GLN A 174 -25.61 26.99 17.36
CA GLN A 174 -26.05 28.37 17.56
C GLN A 174 -27.57 28.52 17.34
N SER A 175 -28.09 27.97 16.24
CA SER A 175 -29.55 27.96 15.97
C SER A 175 -30.35 27.26 17.08
N SER A 176 -29.82 26.17 17.64
CA SER A 176 -30.49 25.45 18.73
C SER A 176 -30.45 26.22 20.05
N ILE A 177 -29.40 26.99 20.33
CA ILE A 177 -29.33 27.89 21.49
C ILE A 177 -30.32 29.05 21.33
N GLU A 178 -30.40 29.68 20.17
CA GLU A 178 -31.34 30.78 19.90
C GLU A 178 -32.79 30.33 20.09
N LYS A 179 -33.16 29.15 19.58
CA LYS A 179 -34.49 28.56 19.76
C LYS A 179 -34.82 28.31 21.24
N LYS A 180 -33.87 27.82 22.04
CA LYS A 180 -34.07 27.63 23.48
C LYS A 180 -34.24 28.94 24.21
N ASN A 181 -33.48 29.98 23.86
CA ASN A 181 -33.58 31.30 24.51
C ASN A 181 -34.94 31.96 24.20
N ILE A 182 -35.49 31.82 23.00
CA ILE A 182 -36.83 32.32 22.64
C ILE A 182 -37.92 31.63 23.48
N LEU A 183 -37.79 30.30 23.69
CA LEU A 183 -38.77 29.52 24.49
C LEU A 183 -38.71 29.85 26.00
N LEU A 184 -37.60 30.39 26.50
CA LEU A 184 -37.45 30.79 27.93
C LEU A 184 -38.00 32.20 28.21
N ILE A 185 -38.23 33.01 27.19
CA ILE A 185 -38.70 34.41 27.30
C ILE A 185 -40.22 34.51 27.02
N SER A 186 -40.81 33.47 26.46
CA SER A 186 -42.27 33.38 26.21
C SER A 186 -43.01 32.70 27.37
#